data_fdfa3b30b98c9253f7eb023833e75892
#
_entry.id   fdfa3b30b98c9253f7eb023833e75892
#
_cell.length_a   1.000
_cell.length_b   1.000
_cell.length_c   1.000
_cell.angle_alpha   90.00
_cell.angle_beta   90.00
_cell.angle_gamma   90.00
#
_symmetry.space_group_name_H-M   'P 1'
#
loop_
_entity.id
_entity.type
_entity.pdbx_description
1 polymer ?
#
loop_
_entity_poly.entity_id
_entity_poly.type
_entity_poly.pdbx_seq_one_letter_code
_entity_poly.pdbx_strand_id
1 'polypeptide(L)'
;MSVLGLCGGTAFSQSQLDAFKYSQTELNGTARYLGMGGAFGALGGDISAMNTNPAGLAIYKSSEVVTTLSLSSASAKTDWLGSKVDNSRTKVSFDNIAYVGYFPTANDEGIVSWNVGFSYNRLKNYNRNYTMATGGDLNTSLSDYVAMRAAGMPSGLLGEGK
;
A
#
# COMPACT_ATOMS: atom_id res chain seq x y z
N MET A 1 -8.24 -11.12 40.69
CA MET A 1 -8.14 -11.74 39.35
C MET A 1 -9.31 -11.22 38.52
N SER A 2 -9.06 -10.18 37.72
CA SER A 2 -10.07 -9.58 36.83
C SER A 2 -9.99 -10.26 35.47
N VAL A 3 -11.05 -10.96 35.09
CA VAL A 3 -11.23 -11.55 33.77
C VAL A 3 -11.71 -10.43 32.85
N LEU A 4 -10.83 -9.95 31.95
CA LEU A 4 -11.25 -9.11 30.82
C LEU A 4 -12.05 -9.98 29.86
N GLY A 5 -13.38 -9.82 29.87
CA GLY A 5 -14.26 -10.38 28.86
C GLY A 5 -13.99 -9.66 27.51
N LEU A 6 -13.33 -10.32 26.57
CA LEU A 6 -13.30 -9.90 25.17
C LEU A 6 -14.73 -10.06 24.62
N CYS A 7 -15.48 -8.97 24.52
CA CYS A 7 -16.65 -8.89 23.67
C CYS A 7 -16.21 -8.99 22.20
N GLY A 8 -16.19 -10.19 21.65
CA GLY A 8 -16.04 -10.44 20.23
C GLY A 8 -17.32 -10.05 19.48
N GLY A 9 -17.51 -8.74 19.28
CA GLY A 9 -18.53 -8.27 18.34
C GLY A 9 -18.04 -8.52 16.91
N THR A 10 -18.80 -9.29 16.13
CA THR A 10 -18.53 -9.46 14.69
C THR A 10 -18.87 -8.15 13.99
N ALA A 11 -17.84 -7.34 13.72
CA ALA A 11 -17.99 -6.12 12.93
C ALA A 11 -18.04 -6.48 11.44
N PHE A 12 -19.23 -6.58 10.87
CA PHE A 12 -19.46 -6.80 9.43
C PHE A 12 -19.41 -5.47 8.61
N SER A 13 -18.56 -4.53 8.98
CA SER A 13 -18.51 -3.24 8.29
C SER A 13 -17.67 -3.23 7.01
N GLN A 14 -16.91 -4.29 6.73
CA GLN A 14 -16.03 -4.34 5.57
C GLN A 14 -16.56 -5.32 4.52
N SER A 15 -16.67 -4.82 3.27
CA SER A 15 -17.02 -5.68 2.16
C SER A 15 -15.82 -6.54 1.73
N GLN A 16 -16.09 -7.69 1.08
CA GLN A 16 -15.03 -8.52 0.48
C GLN A 16 -14.16 -7.73 -0.50
N LEU A 17 -14.75 -6.74 -1.19
CA LEU A 17 -14.03 -5.84 -2.09
C LEU A 17 -13.03 -4.95 -1.36
N ASP A 18 -13.35 -4.50 -0.16
CA ASP A 18 -12.42 -3.69 0.63
C ASP A 18 -11.27 -4.55 1.14
N ALA A 19 -11.54 -5.77 1.62
CA ALA A 19 -10.50 -6.72 1.98
C ALA A 19 -9.56 -7.01 0.80
N PHE A 20 -10.11 -7.21 -0.40
CA PHE A 20 -9.32 -7.41 -1.62
C PHE A 20 -8.47 -6.18 -1.97
N LYS A 21 -9.01 -4.96 -1.86
CA LYS A 21 -8.24 -3.73 -2.09
C LYS A 21 -7.05 -3.59 -1.14
N TYR A 22 -7.23 -3.94 0.14
CA TYR A 22 -6.16 -3.84 1.13
C TYR A 22 -5.13 -4.96 1.03
N SER A 23 -5.51 -6.11 0.50
CA SER A 23 -4.58 -7.23 0.29
C SER A 23 -3.66 -7.05 -0.92
N GLN A 24 -3.98 -6.15 -1.85
CA GLN A 24 -3.14 -5.89 -3.02
C GLN A 24 -1.89 -5.12 -2.63
N THR A 25 -0.74 -5.61 -3.07
CA THR A 25 0.55 -4.91 -2.99
C THR A 25 0.95 -4.39 -4.36
N GLU A 26 1.61 -3.23 -4.37
CA GLU A 26 2.21 -2.66 -5.58
C GLU A 26 3.71 -2.97 -5.55
N LEU A 27 4.29 -3.18 -6.74
CA LEU A 27 5.71 -3.35 -6.86
C LEU A 27 6.38 -2.00 -6.62
N ASN A 28 7.05 -1.86 -5.48
CA ASN A 28 7.78 -0.66 -5.09
C ASN A 28 9.19 -1.04 -4.66
N GLY A 29 10.14 -0.12 -4.84
CA GLY A 29 11.52 -0.34 -4.48
C GLY A 29 12.46 0.56 -5.25
N THR A 30 13.72 0.16 -5.36
CA THR A 30 14.72 0.88 -6.15
C THR A 30 14.34 0.91 -7.63
N ALA A 31 14.85 1.90 -8.37
CA ALA A 31 14.62 2.01 -9.82
C ALA A 31 15.11 0.75 -10.56
N ARG A 32 16.21 0.17 -10.10
CA ARG A 32 16.75 -1.09 -10.65
C ARG A 32 15.79 -2.26 -10.43
N TYR A 33 15.28 -2.39 -9.22
CA TYR A 33 14.30 -3.43 -8.87
C TYR A 33 13.02 -3.31 -9.71
N LEU A 34 12.50 -2.09 -9.85
CA LEU A 34 11.33 -1.81 -10.67
C LEU A 34 11.59 -2.06 -12.16
N GLY A 35 12.76 -1.63 -12.68
CA GLY A 35 13.12 -1.82 -14.07
C GLY A 35 13.22 -3.29 -14.48
N MET A 36 13.51 -4.18 -13.53
CA MET A 36 13.54 -5.64 -13.74
C MET A 36 12.22 -6.34 -13.34
N GLY A 37 11.15 -5.56 -13.13
CA GLY A 37 9.85 -6.13 -12.78
C GLY A 37 9.84 -6.90 -11.45
N GLY A 38 10.76 -6.57 -10.52
CA GLY A 38 10.89 -7.26 -9.24
C GLY A 38 11.61 -8.63 -9.31
N ALA A 39 12.21 -8.99 -10.43
CA ALA A 39 12.85 -10.29 -10.65
C ALA A 39 14.23 -10.42 -9.95
N PHE A 40 14.32 -10.06 -8.68
CA PHE A 40 15.55 -10.12 -7.88
C PHE A 40 15.58 -11.28 -6.87
N GLY A 41 14.57 -12.13 -6.86
CA GLY A 41 14.48 -13.21 -5.87
C GLY A 41 15.68 -14.18 -5.90
N ALA A 42 16.27 -14.40 -7.06
CA ALA A 42 17.45 -15.26 -7.22
C ALA A 42 18.76 -14.44 -7.37
N LEU A 43 18.67 -13.19 -7.80
CA LEU A 43 19.85 -12.41 -8.18
C LEU A 43 20.57 -11.81 -6.97
N GLY A 44 19.84 -11.37 -5.96
CA GLY A 44 20.38 -10.65 -4.80
C GLY A 44 21.01 -9.30 -5.14
N GLY A 45 21.62 -8.64 -4.16
CA GLY A 45 22.32 -7.38 -4.36
C GLY A 45 21.43 -6.17 -4.65
N ASP A 46 20.13 -6.27 -4.37
CA ASP A 46 19.22 -5.14 -4.29
C ASP A 46 18.42 -5.22 -2.99
N ILE A 47 18.47 -4.16 -2.21
CA ILE A 47 17.85 -4.14 -0.89
C ILE A 47 16.32 -4.27 -0.95
N SER A 48 15.71 -3.86 -2.07
CA SER A 48 14.26 -3.99 -2.27
C SER A 48 13.82 -5.46 -2.34
N ALA A 49 14.73 -6.34 -2.72
CA ALA A 49 14.48 -7.79 -2.77
C ALA A 49 14.50 -8.47 -1.40
N MET A 50 14.87 -7.76 -0.33
CA MET A 50 14.99 -8.33 1.01
C MET A 50 13.69 -8.97 1.51
N ASN A 51 12.55 -8.43 1.12
CA ASN A 51 11.23 -9.00 1.46
C ASN A 51 10.95 -10.33 0.75
N THR A 52 11.56 -10.54 -0.42
CA THR A 52 11.37 -11.75 -1.23
C THR A 52 12.45 -12.79 -0.93
N ASN A 53 13.69 -12.34 -0.83
CA ASN A 53 14.83 -13.20 -0.53
C ASN A 53 15.89 -12.46 0.32
N PRO A 54 15.83 -12.57 1.65
CA PRO A 54 16.81 -11.94 2.54
C PRO A 54 18.24 -12.49 2.34
N ALA A 55 18.41 -13.71 1.82
CA ALA A 55 19.72 -14.28 1.53
C ALA A 55 20.49 -13.45 0.47
N GLY A 56 19.79 -12.67 -0.35
CA GLY A 56 20.39 -11.74 -1.30
C GLY A 56 21.27 -10.65 -0.67
N LEU A 57 21.18 -10.45 0.65
CA LEU A 57 22.08 -9.56 1.39
C LEU A 57 23.53 -10.09 1.42
N ALA A 58 23.74 -11.40 1.29
CA ALA A 58 25.08 -11.99 1.32
C ALA A 58 25.99 -11.56 0.16
N ILE A 59 25.41 -11.02 -0.90
CA ILE A 59 26.17 -10.55 -2.09
C ILE A 59 26.83 -9.19 -1.83
N TYR A 60 26.35 -8.41 -0.84
CA TYR A 60 26.95 -7.11 -0.53
C TYR A 60 28.35 -7.27 0.04
N LYS A 61 29.29 -6.51 -0.55
CA LYS A 61 30.70 -6.46 -0.14
C LYS A 61 31.10 -5.10 0.45
N SER A 62 30.13 -4.20 0.59
CA SER A 62 30.28 -2.88 1.19
C SER A 62 28.98 -2.45 1.84
N SER A 63 29.09 -1.60 2.84
CA SER A 63 27.90 -0.97 3.45
C SER A 63 27.29 0.04 2.48
N GLU A 64 25.95 0.07 2.41
CA GLU A 64 25.21 0.92 1.50
C GLU A 64 23.97 1.50 2.18
N VAL A 65 23.68 2.77 1.88
CA VAL A 65 22.40 3.43 2.21
C VAL A 65 21.66 3.72 0.92
N VAL A 66 20.44 3.31 0.83
CA VAL A 66 19.58 3.52 -0.34
C VAL A 66 18.34 4.28 0.07
N THR A 67 17.98 5.29 -0.70
CA THR A 67 16.70 5.98 -0.58
C THR A 67 16.09 6.17 -1.96
N THR A 68 14.78 5.97 -2.07
CA THR A 68 14.07 6.10 -3.33
C THR A 68 12.89 7.05 -3.18
N LEU A 69 12.89 8.08 -4.02
CA LEU A 69 11.78 8.99 -4.20
C LEU A 69 11.14 8.70 -5.55
N SER A 70 9.83 8.62 -5.61
CA SER A 70 9.09 8.47 -6.86
C SER A 70 8.23 9.69 -7.14
N LEU A 71 8.14 10.01 -8.43
CA LEU A 71 7.24 11.01 -8.97
C LEU A 71 6.16 10.27 -9.75
N SER A 72 4.94 10.25 -9.23
CA SER A 72 3.81 9.64 -9.90
C SER A 72 2.85 10.70 -10.42
N SER A 73 2.52 10.62 -11.72
CA SER A 73 1.47 11.43 -12.33
C SER A 73 0.31 10.51 -12.70
N ALA A 74 -0.84 10.77 -12.11
CA ALA A 74 -2.07 10.05 -12.41
C ALA A 74 -3.07 11.01 -13.04
N SER A 75 -3.63 10.61 -14.18
CA SER A 75 -4.75 11.31 -14.81
C SER A 75 -5.97 10.40 -14.80
N ALA A 76 -7.09 10.94 -14.39
CA ALA A 76 -8.37 10.27 -14.43
C ALA A 76 -9.34 11.10 -15.27
N LYS A 77 -9.94 10.45 -16.27
CA LYS A 77 -11.01 11.02 -17.08
C LYS A 77 -12.30 10.36 -16.64
N THR A 78 -13.23 11.15 -16.20
CA THR A 78 -14.56 10.68 -15.81
C THR A 78 -15.58 11.25 -16.80
N ASP A 79 -16.35 10.36 -17.43
CA ASP A 79 -17.49 10.73 -18.25
C ASP A 79 -18.75 10.20 -17.55
N TRP A 80 -19.58 11.09 -17.08
CA TRP A 80 -20.80 10.75 -16.36
C TRP A 80 -21.94 11.65 -16.81
N LEU A 81 -22.98 11.06 -17.38
CA LEU A 81 -24.17 11.76 -17.86
C LEU A 81 -23.86 12.96 -18.77
N GLY A 82 -22.86 12.81 -19.66
CA GLY A 82 -22.45 13.85 -20.61
C GLY A 82 -21.53 14.93 -20.04
N SER A 83 -21.24 14.90 -18.74
CA SER A 83 -20.24 15.78 -18.14
C SER A 83 -18.88 15.07 -18.11
N LYS A 84 -17.88 15.70 -18.73
CA LYS A 84 -16.51 15.20 -18.78
C LYS A 84 -15.65 15.99 -17.79
N VAL A 85 -15.04 15.29 -16.86
CA VAL A 85 -14.11 15.86 -15.90
C VAL A 85 -12.75 15.20 -16.05
N ASP A 86 -11.76 16.01 -16.39
CA ASP A 86 -10.36 15.60 -16.44
C ASP A 86 -9.68 16.06 -15.16
N ASN A 87 -9.16 15.12 -14.40
CA ASN A 87 -8.40 15.39 -13.20
C ASN A 87 -7.01 14.78 -13.35
N SER A 88 -5.97 15.61 -13.26
CA SER A 88 -4.58 15.17 -13.25
C SER A 88 -3.90 15.60 -11.96
N ARG A 89 -3.15 14.72 -11.37
CA ARG A 89 -2.41 15.02 -10.14
C ARG A 89 -1.02 14.39 -10.20
N THR A 90 -0.03 15.24 -10.00
CA THR A 90 1.35 14.79 -9.82
C THR A 90 1.69 14.81 -8.34
N LYS A 91 2.31 13.74 -7.86
CA LYS A 91 2.69 13.59 -6.47
C LYS A 91 4.10 13.03 -6.36
N VAL A 92 4.89 13.65 -5.49
CA VAL A 92 6.15 13.09 -5.00
C VAL A 92 5.84 12.18 -3.83
N SER A 93 6.40 11.00 -3.80
CA SER A 93 6.25 10.06 -2.71
C SER A 93 7.59 9.41 -2.36
N PHE A 94 7.69 9.08 -1.08
CA PHE A 94 8.82 8.35 -0.52
C PHE A 94 8.49 6.86 -0.58
N ASP A 95 9.30 6.08 -1.30
CA ASP A 95 9.00 4.68 -1.57
C ASP A 95 9.82 3.72 -0.75
N ASN A 96 11.11 4.05 -0.56
CA ASN A 96 12.02 3.16 0.10
C ASN A 96 13.10 3.95 0.85
N ILE A 97 13.48 3.44 2.02
CA ILE A 97 14.76 3.72 2.68
C ILE A 97 15.31 2.42 3.21
N ALA A 98 16.59 2.21 2.99
CA ALA A 98 17.22 0.99 3.41
C ALA A 98 18.70 1.21 3.74
N TYR A 99 19.21 0.37 4.61
CA TYR A 99 20.60 0.30 5.00
C TYR A 99 21.07 -1.15 4.97
N VAL A 100 22.24 -1.37 4.40
CA VAL A 100 22.97 -2.63 4.50
C VAL A 100 24.32 -2.35 5.12
N GLY A 101 24.62 -3.04 6.20
CA GLY A 101 25.94 -3.05 6.84
C GLY A 101 26.70 -4.31 6.46
N TYR A 102 27.90 -4.15 5.92
CA TYR A 102 28.84 -5.21 5.61
C TYR A 102 29.94 -5.22 6.68
N PHE A 103 30.16 -6.36 7.30
CA PHE A 103 31.15 -6.53 8.35
C PHE A 103 32.06 -7.70 7.99
N PRO A 104 33.28 -7.41 7.47
CA PRO A 104 34.25 -8.45 7.20
C PRO A 104 34.81 -9.02 8.51
N THR A 105 34.93 -10.33 8.57
CA THR A 105 35.66 -11.03 9.61
C THR A 105 37.11 -11.24 9.14
N ALA A 106 38.07 -11.10 10.03
CA ALA A 106 39.48 -11.27 9.69
C ALA A 106 39.88 -12.75 9.47
N ASN A 107 38.92 -13.63 9.17
CA ASN A 107 39.12 -15.05 8.97
C ASN A 107 39.11 -15.36 7.46
N ASP A 108 40.09 -16.11 7.01
CA ASP A 108 40.17 -16.60 5.61
C ASP A 108 39.35 -17.88 5.40
N GLU A 109 38.95 -18.57 6.46
CA GLU A 109 38.14 -19.78 6.42
C GLU A 109 36.90 -19.66 7.35
N GLY A 110 35.80 -20.29 6.95
CA GLY A 110 34.57 -20.28 7.72
C GLY A 110 33.70 -19.04 7.43
N ILE A 111 33.35 -18.27 8.47
CA ILE A 111 32.58 -17.03 8.34
C ILE A 111 33.52 -15.89 7.96
N VAL A 112 33.57 -15.57 6.67
CA VAL A 112 34.44 -14.52 6.11
C VAL A 112 33.81 -13.13 6.32
N SER A 113 32.48 -13.00 6.29
CA SER A 113 31.75 -11.77 6.51
C SER A 113 30.33 -12.02 7.00
N TRP A 114 29.73 -11.03 7.59
CA TRP A 114 28.32 -11.03 7.91
C TRP A 114 27.69 -9.73 7.52
N ASN A 115 26.43 -9.78 7.08
CA ASN A 115 25.69 -8.64 6.60
C ASN A 115 24.41 -8.46 7.41
N VAL A 116 24.10 -7.21 7.75
CA VAL A 116 22.85 -6.84 8.40
C VAL A 116 22.13 -5.84 7.50
N GLY A 117 20.86 -6.10 7.22
CA GLY A 117 20.03 -5.20 6.43
C GLY A 117 18.81 -4.73 7.22
N PHE A 118 18.46 -3.47 7.00
CA PHE A 118 17.20 -2.88 7.43
C PHE A 118 16.59 -2.16 6.24
N SER A 119 15.29 -2.39 5.99
CA SER A 119 14.60 -1.69 4.93
C SER A 119 13.18 -1.31 5.34
N TYR A 120 12.77 -0.14 4.88
CA TYR A 120 11.38 0.30 4.84
C TYR A 120 10.96 0.39 3.38
N ASN A 121 9.91 -0.32 3.01
CA ASN A 121 9.32 -0.29 1.68
C ASN A 121 7.83 0.06 1.78
N ARG A 122 7.39 1.01 0.97
CA ARG A 122 5.97 1.30 0.85
C ARG A 122 5.30 0.20 0.03
N LEU A 123 4.32 -0.48 0.60
CA LEU A 123 3.64 -1.60 -0.05
C LEU A 123 2.55 -1.13 -1.01
N LYS A 124 1.85 -0.02 -0.70
CA LYS A 124 0.77 0.50 -1.53
C LYS A 124 0.54 1.98 -1.33
N ASN A 125 0.09 2.63 -2.39
CA ASN A 125 -0.34 4.01 -2.37
C ASN A 125 -1.87 4.10 -2.51
N TYR A 126 -2.56 4.49 -1.44
CA TYR A 126 -4.02 4.66 -1.43
C TYR A 126 -4.47 6.06 -1.85
N ASN A 127 -3.56 6.94 -2.21
CA ASN A 127 -3.86 8.32 -2.55
C ASN A 127 -4.35 8.43 -4.01
N ARG A 128 -5.60 8.07 -4.24
CA ARG A 128 -6.29 8.24 -5.52
C ARG A 128 -7.44 9.23 -5.33
N ASN A 129 -7.43 10.31 -6.08
CA ASN A 129 -8.54 11.26 -6.11
C ASN A 129 -9.33 11.04 -7.40
N TYR A 130 -10.59 10.73 -7.24
CA TYR A 130 -11.56 10.73 -8.32
C TYR A 130 -12.55 11.86 -8.07
N THR A 131 -12.74 12.72 -9.05
CA THR A 131 -13.76 13.75 -9.00
C THR A 131 -14.80 13.39 -10.04
N MET A 132 -16.02 13.20 -9.60
CA MET A 132 -17.20 13.09 -10.47
C MET A 132 -17.99 14.37 -10.33
N ALA A 133 -18.27 15.02 -11.44
CA ALA A 133 -19.19 16.15 -11.49
C ALA A 133 -20.28 15.80 -12.49
N THR A 134 -21.51 16.14 -12.16
CA THR A 134 -22.65 16.01 -13.04
C THR A 134 -23.13 17.41 -13.37
N GLY A 135 -23.43 17.66 -14.65
CA GLY A 135 -23.99 18.92 -15.12
C GLY A 135 -25.52 18.91 -15.19
N GLY A 136 -26.17 17.84 -14.75
CA GLY A 136 -27.63 17.68 -14.79
C GLY A 136 -28.24 17.45 -13.41
N ASP A 137 -29.54 17.69 -13.29
CA ASP A 137 -30.31 17.33 -12.11
C ASP A 137 -30.30 15.80 -11.95
N LEU A 138 -29.54 15.34 -10.95
CA LEU A 138 -29.63 13.97 -10.50
C LEU A 138 -30.87 13.81 -9.63
N ASN A 139 -31.81 12.98 -10.07
CA ASN A 139 -32.94 12.55 -9.22
C ASN A 139 -32.48 11.58 -8.11
N THR A 140 -31.19 11.50 -7.81
CA THR A 140 -30.62 10.65 -6.78
C THR A 140 -29.66 11.43 -5.92
N SER A 141 -29.75 11.23 -4.63
CA SER A 141 -28.89 11.89 -3.64
C SER A 141 -28.17 10.86 -2.76
N LEU A 142 -27.22 11.33 -1.99
CA LEU A 142 -26.58 10.48 -0.99
C LEU A 142 -27.59 9.95 0.03
N SER A 143 -28.65 10.75 0.32
CA SER A 143 -29.75 10.32 1.20
C SER A 143 -30.53 9.17 0.62
N ASP A 144 -30.75 9.12 -0.70
CA ASP A 144 -31.44 7.99 -1.34
C ASP A 144 -30.63 6.70 -1.26
N TYR A 145 -29.30 6.81 -1.41
CA TYR A 145 -28.40 5.69 -1.21
C TYR A 145 -28.44 5.17 0.22
N VAL A 146 -28.43 6.08 1.21
CA VAL A 146 -28.53 5.72 2.63
C VAL A 146 -29.90 5.10 2.92
N ALA A 147 -30.98 5.67 2.39
CA ALA A 147 -32.34 5.16 2.54
C ALA A 147 -32.47 3.74 1.95
N MET A 148 -31.89 3.52 0.76
CA MET A 148 -31.88 2.19 0.14
C MET A 148 -31.12 1.17 0.98
N ARG A 149 -30.00 1.56 1.61
CA ARG A 149 -29.23 0.70 2.50
C ARG A 149 -29.95 0.44 3.82
N ALA A 150 -30.71 1.40 4.29
CA ALA A 150 -31.53 1.28 5.49
C ALA A 150 -32.87 0.55 5.25
N ALA A 151 -33.27 0.39 3.99
CA ALA A 151 -34.49 -0.32 3.63
C ALA A 151 -34.44 -1.77 4.13
N GLY A 152 -35.39 -2.12 5.00
CA GLY A 152 -35.43 -3.43 5.66
C GLY A 152 -34.80 -3.48 7.06
N MET A 153 -34.20 -2.39 7.54
CA MET A 153 -33.79 -2.30 8.93
C MET A 153 -34.96 -1.92 9.82
N PRO A 154 -35.21 -2.64 10.95
CA PRO A 154 -36.20 -2.21 11.93
C PRO A 154 -35.86 -0.81 12.46
N SER A 155 -36.87 0.05 12.58
CA SER A 155 -36.69 1.46 13.02
C SER A 155 -35.99 1.61 14.38
N GLY A 156 -36.06 0.59 15.23
CA GLY A 156 -35.36 0.57 16.51
C GLY A 156 -33.85 0.43 16.44
N LEU A 157 -33.30 0.07 15.27
CA LEU A 157 -31.85 -0.01 15.03
C LEU A 157 -31.30 1.29 14.38
N LEU A 158 -32.16 2.13 13.84
CA LEU A 158 -31.83 3.47 13.35
C LEU A 158 -31.87 4.38 14.58
N GLY A 159 -30.75 4.47 15.31
CA GLY A 159 -30.69 5.20 16.56
C GLY A 159 -31.34 6.60 16.43
N GLU A 160 -32.26 6.92 17.33
CA GLU A 160 -32.74 8.27 17.53
C GLU A 160 -31.55 9.13 17.90
N GLY A 161 -31.14 10.01 16.98
CA GLY A 161 -30.14 11.03 17.25
C GLY A 161 -30.65 11.93 18.38
N LYS A 162 -30.04 11.81 19.54
CA LYS A 162 -30.07 12.81 20.60
C LYS A 162 -28.88 13.76 20.42
#